data_ed39ff9837d871fab5bc16caaca02d30
#
_entry.id   ed39ff9837d871fab5bc16caaca02d30
#
_cell.length_a   1.000
_cell.length_b   1.000
_cell.length_c   1.000
_cell.angle_alpha   90.00
_cell.angle_beta   90.00
_cell.angle_gamma   90.00
#
_symmetry.space_group_name_H-M   'P 1'
#
loop_
_entity.id
_entity.type
_entity.pdbx_description
1 polymer ?
#
loop_
_entity_poly.entity_id
_entity_poly.type
_entity_poly.pdbx_seq_one_letter_code
_entity_poly.pdbx_strand_id
1 'polypeptide(L)'
;MKSIVRLDDTTDHDGVVIKSIPHTNLNGKPMAGKGNLVKCPLCKGAFPIVEGSSTYSVNGIPVALDGMKTACGASLIASGSRASVHR
;
A
#
# COMPACT_ATOMS: atom_id res chain seq x y z
N MET A 1 -14.27 7.23 1.46
CA MET A 1 -13.97 5.96 0.77
C MET A 1 -12.59 6.02 0.15
N LYS A 2 -11.76 5.02 0.41
CA LYS A 2 -10.39 5.00 -0.09
C LYS A 2 -10.09 3.66 -0.73
N SER A 3 -9.34 3.69 -1.82
CA SER A 3 -8.97 2.48 -2.54
C SER A 3 -7.85 1.74 -1.83
N ILE A 4 -7.86 0.42 -1.92
CA ILE A 4 -6.83 -0.42 -1.32
C ILE A 4 -5.61 -0.42 -2.23
N VAL A 5 -4.44 -0.17 -1.64
CA VAL A 5 -3.16 -0.21 -2.35
C VAL A 5 -2.76 -1.67 -2.56
N ARG A 6 -2.27 -1.99 -3.74
CA ARG A 6 -1.87 -3.34 -4.11
C ARG A 6 -0.42 -3.35 -4.58
N LEU A 7 0.11 -4.57 -4.75
CA LEU A 7 1.44 -4.74 -5.31
C LEU A 7 1.54 -4.00 -6.66
N ASP A 8 2.68 -3.38 -6.92
CA ASP A 8 2.97 -2.58 -8.11
C ASP A 8 2.26 -1.22 -8.15
N ASP A 9 1.50 -0.87 -7.14
CA ASP A 9 0.97 0.49 -7.04
C ASP A 9 2.12 1.46 -6.73
N THR A 10 1.89 2.73 -7.03
CA THR A 10 2.96 3.73 -7.00
C THR A 10 2.81 4.69 -5.83
N THR A 11 3.80 5.57 -5.67
CA THR A 11 3.75 6.65 -4.70
C THR A 11 3.97 7.98 -5.43
N ASP A 12 3.74 9.07 -4.71
CA ASP A 12 3.97 10.41 -5.27
C ASP A 12 5.46 10.75 -5.40
N HIS A 13 6.34 9.89 -4.93
CA HIS A 13 7.80 10.01 -5.13
C HIS A 13 8.29 9.09 -6.25
N ASP A 14 7.40 8.67 -7.15
CA ASP A 14 7.70 7.73 -8.22
C ASP A 14 8.18 6.37 -7.71
N GLY A 15 7.81 6.02 -6.49
CA GLY A 15 8.10 4.72 -5.92
C GLY A 15 7.13 3.66 -6.38
N VAL A 16 7.42 2.42 -6.03
CA VAL A 16 6.56 1.29 -6.35
C VAL A 16 6.51 0.31 -5.18
N VAL A 17 5.33 -0.22 -4.93
CA VAL A 17 5.13 -1.24 -3.89
C VAL A 17 5.74 -2.54 -4.36
N ILE A 18 6.72 -3.07 -3.61
CA ILE A 18 7.46 -4.27 -4.00
C ILE A 18 7.18 -5.47 -3.12
N LYS A 19 6.46 -5.29 -2.02
CA LYS A 19 6.04 -6.38 -1.13
C LYS A 19 4.56 -6.24 -0.85
N SER A 20 3.93 -7.37 -0.59
CA SER A 20 2.50 -7.42 -0.35
C SER A 20 2.18 -8.40 0.76
N ILE A 21 0.93 -8.39 1.21
CA ILE A 21 0.45 -9.37 2.20
C ILE A 21 0.33 -10.72 1.49
N PRO A 22 0.97 -11.79 2.01
CA PRO A 22 0.89 -13.12 1.38
C PRO A 22 -0.55 -13.62 1.31
N HIS A 23 -0.83 -14.42 0.29
CA HIS A 23 -2.12 -15.10 0.12
C HIS A 23 -3.30 -14.16 -0.04
N THR A 24 -3.06 -12.94 -0.51
CA THR A 24 -4.15 -12.00 -0.82
C THR A 24 -4.23 -11.83 -2.32
N ASN A 25 -5.43 -11.47 -2.78
CA ASN A 25 -5.66 -11.21 -4.20
C ASN A 25 -6.83 -10.25 -4.31
N LEU A 26 -6.62 -9.15 -5.00
CA LEU A 26 -7.65 -8.15 -5.21
C LEU A 26 -7.57 -7.71 -6.67
N ASN A 27 -8.51 -8.17 -7.47
CA ASN A 27 -8.55 -7.89 -8.91
C ASN A 27 -7.24 -8.26 -9.60
N GLY A 28 -6.70 -9.43 -9.25
CA GLY A 28 -5.51 -9.97 -9.90
C GLY A 28 -4.19 -9.61 -9.26
N LYS A 29 -4.19 -8.79 -8.21
CA LYS A 29 -2.94 -8.39 -7.54
C LYS A 29 -3.06 -8.53 -6.03
N PRO A 30 -1.97 -8.92 -5.35
CA PRO A 30 -1.98 -9.00 -3.88
C PRO A 30 -2.14 -7.61 -3.26
N MET A 31 -2.76 -7.57 -2.10
CA MET A 31 -2.95 -6.32 -1.36
C MET A 31 -1.70 -5.96 -0.59
N ALA A 32 -1.43 -4.66 -0.46
CA ALA A 32 -0.34 -4.16 0.37
C ALA A 32 -0.87 -3.76 1.74
N GLY A 33 0.00 -3.81 2.73
CA GLY A 33 -0.37 -3.47 4.09
C GLY A 33 0.78 -2.85 4.86
N LYS A 34 0.48 -2.46 6.09
CA LYS A 34 1.47 -1.85 6.97
C LYS A 34 2.68 -2.80 7.13
N GLY A 35 3.87 -2.25 6.97
CA GLY A 35 5.10 -3.02 7.06
C GLY A 35 5.60 -3.58 5.73
N ASN A 36 4.78 -3.58 4.69
CA ASN A 36 5.24 -3.99 3.37
C ASN A 36 6.16 -2.93 2.79
N LEU A 37 7.14 -3.37 1.99
CA LEU A 37 8.17 -2.47 1.48
C LEU A 37 7.74 -1.79 0.20
N VAL A 38 8.14 -0.53 0.08
CA VAL A 38 7.93 0.30 -1.10
C VAL A 38 9.30 0.81 -1.55
N LYS A 39 9.64 0.59 -2.81
CA LYS A 39 10.87 1.11 -3.36
C LYS A 39 10.69 2.60 -3.64
N CYS A 40 11.61 3.42 -3.14
CA CYS A 40 11.54 4.86 -3.31
C CYS A 40 12.81 5.36 -3.97
N PRO A 41 12.80 5.66 -5.28
CA PRO A 41 14.01 6.14 -5.95
C PRO A 41 14.47 7.51 -5.46
N LEU A 42 13.54 8.34 -5.01
CA LEU A 42 13.88 9.65 -4.48
C LEU A 42 14.69 9.55 -3.19
N CYS A 43 14.33 8.58 -2.33
CA CYS A 43 15.03 8.34 -1.08
C CYS A 43 16.10 7.26 -1.20
N LYS A 44 16.23 6.65 -2.38
CA LYS A 44 17.25 5.64 -2.71
C LYS A 44 17.23 4.44 -1.80
N GLY A 45 16.07 3.81 -1.70
CA GLY A 45 15.95 2.60 -0.89
C GLY A 45 14.54 2.07 -0.84
N ALA A 46 14.37 1.02 -0.06
CA ALA A 46 13.06 0.45 0.21
C ALA A 46 12.64 0.82 1.62
N PHE A 47 11.41 1.27 1.78
CA PHE A 47 10.91 1.77 3.06
C PHE A 47 9.56 1.14 3.36
N PRO A 48 9.28 0.80 4.61
CA PRO A 48 8.01 0.19 4.96
C PRO A 48 6.87 1.20 4.93
N ILE A 49 5.67 0.68 4.68
CA ILE A 49 4.44 1.45 4.85
C ILE A 49 4.22 1.59 6.35
N VAL A 50 4.07 2.82 6.84
CA VAL A 50 3.96 3.08 8.28
C VAL A 50 2.53 3.29 8.73
N GLU A 51 1.58 3.35 7.80
CA GLU A 51 0.16 3.51 8.11
C GLU A 51 -0.64 2.34 7.58
N GLY A 52 -1.75 2.06 8.22
CA GLY A 52 -2.66 1.02 7.79
C GLY A 52 -4.07 1.31 8.28
N SER A 53 -5.05 0.64 7.67
CA SER A 53 -6.44 0.83 8.02
C SER A 53 -6.69 0.36 9.45
N SER A 54 -7.44 1.16 10.22
CA SER A 54 -7.85 0.78 11.56
C SER A 54 -9.07 -0.13 11.54
N THR A 55 -9.73 -0.26 10.40
CA THR A 55 -10.97 -1.01 10.29
C THR A 55 -10.87 -2.26 9.44
N TYR A 56 -9.82 -2.38 8.63
CA TYR A 56 -9.67 -3.53 7.74
C TYR A 56 -8.25 -4.06 7.79
N SER A 57 -8.11 -5.31 8.16
CA SER A 57 -6.82 -5.98 8.20
C SER A 57 -6.96 -7.38 7.63
N VAL A 58 -5.86 -7.91 7.12
CA VAL A 58 -5.79 -9.26 6.55
C VAL A 58 -4.61 -9.96 7.22
N ASN A 59 -4.86 -11.15 7.76
CA ASN A 59 -3.83 -11.92 8.46
C ASN A 59 -3.14 -11.12 9.56
N GLY A 60 -3.91 -10.25 10.24
CA GLY A 60 -3.36 -9.42 11.31
C GLY A 60 -2.60 -8.20 10.83
N ILE A 61 -2.56 -7.95 9.53
CA ILE A 61 -1.83 -6.82 8.94
C ILE A 61 -2.83 -5.78 8.46
N PRO A 62 -2.80 -4.55 9.00
CA PRO A 62 -3.68 -3.49 8.51
C PRO A 62 -3.40 -3.18 7.04
N VAL A 63 -4.45 -3.12 6.24
CA VAL A 63 -4.34 -2.91 4.80
C VAL A 63 -3.99 -1.45 4.52
N ALA A 64 -3.10 -1.22 3.54
CA ALA A 64 -2.74 0.12 3.13
C ALA A 64 -3.79 0.69 2.19
N LEU A 65 -4.14 1.94 2.39
CA LEU A 65 -5.13 2.64 1.59
C LEU A 65 -4.49 3.83 0.88
N ASP A 66 -5.17 4.29 -0.15
CA ASP A 66 -4.73 5.45 -0.93
C ASP A 66 -4.48 6.65 0.00
N GLY A 67 -3.35 7.30 -0.20
CA GLY A 67 -2.98 8.47 0.60
C GLY A 67 -2.19 8.17 1.85
N MET A 68 -2.05 6.91 2.22
CA MET A 68 -1.25 6.54 3.39
C MET A 68 0.23 6.70 3.10
N LYS A 69 1.02 6.86 4.16
CA LYS A 69 2.41 7.23 4.04
C LYS A 69 3.36 6.06 4.25
N THR A 70 4.51 6.15 3.62
CA THR A 70 5.65 5.28 3.88
C THR A 70 6.61 5.97 4.84
N ALA A 71 7.63 5.23 5.30
CA ALA A 71 8.62 5.77 6.23
C ALA A 71 9.44 6.91 5.60
N CYS A 72 9.56 6.94 4.28
CA CYS A 72 10.27 8.02 3.61
C CYS A 72 9.40 9.25 3.34
N GLY A 73 8.16 9.23 3.78
CA GLY A 73 7.25 10.37 3.60
C GLY A 73 6.45 10.36 2.31
N ALA A 74 6.62 9.33 1.49
CA ALA A 74 5.87 9.22 0.24
C ALA A 74 4.42 8.82 0.52
N SER A 75 3.50 9.36 -0.27
CA SER A 75 2.09 8.99 -0.18
C SER A 75 1.77 7.91 -1.20
N LEU A 76 1.05 6.89 -0.77
CA LEU A 76 0.65 5.78 -1.64
C LEU A 76 -0.46 6.23 -2.58
N ILE A 77 -0.40 5.75 -3.81
CA ILE A 77 -1.41 6.03 -4.83
C ILE A 77 -1.97 4.68 -5.29
N ALA A 78 -3.24 4.43 -4.98
CA ALA A 78 -3.88 3.20 -5.40
C ALA A 78 -4.30 3.30 -6.86
N SER A 79 -3.90 2.33 -7.68
CA SER A 79 -4.23 2.31 -9.10
C SER A 79 -5.58 1.65 -9.37
N GLY A 80 -6.04 0.78 -8.47
CA GLY A 80 -7.30 0.06 -8.64
C GLY A 80 -8.46 0.86 -8.11
N SER A 81 -9.29 1.39 -9.01
CA SER A 81 -10.40 2.23 -8.61
C SER A 81 -11.64 1.45 -8.16
N ARG A 82 -11.67 0.13 -8.37
CA ARG A 82 -12.86 -0.67 -8.09
C ARG A 82 -12.93 -1.21 -6.68
N ALA A 83 -11.79 -1.31 -6.03
CA ALA A 83 -11.72 -1.85 -4.68
C ALA A 83 -11.51 -0.70 -3.71
N SER A 84 -12.45 -0.51 -2.81
CA SER A 84 -12.37 0.59 -1.86
C SER A 84 -12.92 0.17 -0.52
N VAL A 85 -12.53 0.91 0.51
CA VAL A 85 -12.96 0.68 1.87
C VAL A 85 -13.65 1.93 2.37
N HIS A 86 -14.86 1.78 2.87
CA HIS A 86 -15.60 2.88 3.49
C HIS A 86 -15.02 3.17 4.86
N ARG A 87 -14.96 4.45 5.18
CA ARG A 87 -14.32 4.90 6.42
C ARG A 87 -15.31 5.56 7.32
#